data_9a70a5b80ac0adb5928b2c1d7ec62141
#
_entry.id   9a70a5b80ac0adb5928b2c1d7ec62141
#
_cell.length_a   1.000
_cell.length_b   1.000
_cell.length_c   1.000
_cell.angle_alpha   90.00
_cell.angle_beta   90.00
_cell.angle_gamma   90.00
#
_symmetry.space_group_name_H-M   'P 1'
#
loop_
_entity.id
_entity.type
_entity.pdbx_description
1 polymer ?
#
loop_
_entity_poly.entity_id
_entity_poly.type
_entity_poly.pdbx_seq_one_letter_code
_entity_poly.pdbx_strand_id
1 'polypeptide(L)'
;MLYNAQQSYTPALEPYEFNDRALIIDTETVGAGPAVEIVEVALGDFAGRIVYHSLVRPLFNRLPRSTREQRFDLSEFASAPDWAAVWDSLAPRVEGRLLIAYNAAFDRRALAAMRDRHRQGSTERGWRCAMQLVKRAAGTKKNLTLTDACVRFGLEGGNHRASEDVLATYRLLKALIS
;
A
#
# COMPACT_ATOMS: atom_id res chain seq x y z
N MET A 1 22.56 1.65 16.35
CA MET A 1 22.16 1.37 14.97
C MET A 1 21.81 2.68 14.31
N LEU A 2 22.61 3.12 13.33
CA LEU A 2 22.38 4.37 12.61
C LEU A 2 21.18 4.19 11.68
N TYR A 3 20.08 4.85 11.98
CA TYR A 3 18.89 4.93 11.13
C TYR A 3 19.30 5.67 9.85
N ASN A 4 19.50 4.93 8.78
CA ASN A 4 20.03 5.46 7.53
C ASN A 4 18.98 6.37 6.88
N ALA A 5 19.23 7.68 6.85
CA ALA A 5 18.35 8.69 6.25
C ALA A 5 18.03 8.43 4.76
N GLN A 6 18.78 7.56 4.10
CA GLN A 6 18.51 7.10 2.72
C GLN A 6 17.24 6.23 2.58
N GLN A 7 16.67 5.72 3.69
CA GLN A 7 15.44 4.92 3.64
C GLN A 7 14.15 5.73 3.52
N SER A 8 14.20 7.07 3.63
CA SER A 8 12.99 7.91 3.60
C SER A 8 12.56 8.34 2.19
N TYR A 9 13.46 8.28 1.19
CA TYR A 9 13.13 8.69 -0.16
C TYR A 9 12.61 7.50 -1.00
N THR A 10 11.39 7.63 -1.50
CA THR A 10 10.84 6.72 -2.50
C THR A 10 10.70 7.48 -3.81
N PRO A 11 11.37 7.05 -4.89
CA PRO A 11 11.32 7.73 -6.17
C PRO A 11 9.89 7.86 -6.71
N ALA A 12 9.65 8.89 -7.51
CA ALA A 12 8.44 9.01 -8.29
C ALA A 12 8.35 7.87 -9.32
N LEU A 13 7.11 7.48 -9.64
CA LEU A 13 6.85 6.57 -10.75
C LEU A 13 7.10 7.30 -12.08
N GLU A 14 7.80 6.64 -12.99
CA GLU A 14 7.97 7.09 -14.36
C GLU A 14 7.04 6.33 -15.32
N PRO A 15 6.54 6.95 -16.40
CA PRO A 15 5.55 6.32 -17.29
C PRO A 15 5.96 4.95 -17.85
N TYR A 16 7.25 4.74 -18.16
CA TYR A 16 7.74 3.48 -18.69
C TYR A 16 7.76 2.33 -17.65
N GLU A 17 7.58 2.64 -16.37
CA GLU A 17 7.49 1.67 -15.28
C GLU A 17 6.06 1.14 -15.09
N PHE A 18 5.10 1.72 -15.81
CA PHE A 18 3.70 1.31 -15.83
C PHE A 18 3.52 0.11 -16.77
N ASN A 19 3.90 -1.07 -16.30
CA ASN A 19 3.95 -2.30 -17.08
C ASN A 19 3.68 -3.54 -16.22
N ASP A 20 3.65 -4.71 -16.86
CA ASP A 20 3.35 -6.01 -16.25
C ASP A 20 4.36 -6.50 -15.19
N ARG A 21 5.53 -5.85 -15.09
CA ARG A 21 6.56 -6.16 -14.07
C ARG A 21 6.37 -5.37 -12.79
N ALA A 22 5.36 -4.53 -12.72
CA ALA A 22 5.02 -3.77 -11.54
C ALA A 22 3.66 -4.20 -10.99
N LEU A 23 3.44 -3.94 -9.70
CA LEU A 23 2.18 -4.14 -9.01
C LEU A 23 1.85 -2.89 -8.19
N ILE A 24 0.58 -2.54 -8.13
CA ILE A 24 0.09 -1.53 -7.20
C ILE A 24 -0.21 -2.25 -5.89
N ILE A 25 0.26 -1.68 -4.79
CA ILE A 25 0.02 -2.20 -3.44
C ILE A 25 -0.60 -1.11 -2.57
N ASP A 26 -1.48 -1.52 -1.70
CA ASP A 26 -1.99 -0.71 -0.60
C ASP A 26 -2.13 -1.55 0.65
N THR A 27 -1.92 -0.91 1.82
CA THR A 27 -2.00 -1.56 3.13
C THR A 27 -2.80 -0.73 4.10
N GLU A 28 -3.76 -1.36 4.79
CA GLU A 28 -4.38 -0.79 5.97
C GLU A 28 -3.66 -1.27 7.23
N THR A 29 -3.50 -0.38 8.19
CA THR A 29 -2.69 -0.66 9.37
C THR A 29 -3.38 -0.23 10.66
N VAL A 30 -3.00 -0.89 11.76
CA VAL A 30 -3.31 -0.46 13.12
C VAL A 30 -2.03 -0.24 13.91
N GLY A 31 -2.11 0.53 14.99
CA GLY A 31 -0.94 0.90 15.78
C GLY A 31 -0.09 1.99 15.14
N ALA A 32 1.07 2.25 15.72
CA ALA A 32 1.99 3.29 15.26
C ALA A 32 3.44 2.92 15.56
N GLY A 33 4.36 3.50 14.78
CA GLY A 33 5.80 3.29 14.97
C GLY A 33 6.20 1.81 14.91
N PRO A 34 7.02 1.31 15.84
CA PRO A 34 7.43 -0.10 15.86
C PRO A 34 6.29 -1.10 16.12
N ALA A 35 5.16 -0.62 16.67
CA ALA A 35 3.98 -1.45 16.96
C ALA A 35 2.96 -1.47 15.81
N VAL A 36 3.29 -0.90 14.64
CA VAL A 36 2.41 -0.94 13.47
C VAL A 36 2.18 -2.38 13.02
N GLU A 37 0.93 -2.71 12.71
CA GLU A 37 0.52 -4.00 12.14
C GLU A 37 -0.30 -3.76 10.88
N ILE A 38 0.00 -4.50 9.83
CA ILE A 38 -0.86 -4.57 8.64
C ILE A 38 -2.07 -5.42 9.01
N VAL A 39 -3.26 -4.93 8.74
CA VAL A 39 -4.54 -5.61 8.95
C VAL A 39 -5.29 -5.91 7.66
N GLU A 40 -4.91 -5.26 6.57
CA GLU A 40 -5.38 -5.56 5.23
C GLU A 40 -4.27 -5.26 4.22
N VAL A 41 -4.13 -6.08 3.19
CA VAL A 41 -3.20 -5.87 2.09
C VAL A 41 -3.85 -6.26 0.78
N ALA A 42 -3.64 -5.44 -0.25
CA ALA A 42 -4.10 -5.73 -1.60
C ALA A 42 -3.00 -5.46 -2.64
N LEU A 43 -3.01 -6.25 -3.71
CA LEU A 43 -2.20 -6.03 -4.91
C LEU A 43 -3.11 -5.91 -6.12
N GLY A 44 -2.80 -4.96 -7.00
CA GLY A 44 -3.43 -4.80 -8.30
C GLY A 44 -2.43 -4.82 -9.43
N ASP A 45 -2.86 -5.29 -10.59
CA ASP A 45 -2.09 -5.22 -11.83
C ASP A 45 -2.46 -3.97 -12.68
N PHE A 46 -1.71 -3.76 -13.75
CA PHE A 46 -1.98 -2.66 -14.68
C PHE A 46 -3.04 -2.96 -15.75
N ALA A 47 -3.78 -4.08 -15.61
CA ALA A 47 -5.06 -4.29 -16.27
C ALA A 47 -6.25 -3.84 -15.39
N GLY A 48 -5.98 -3.31 -14.19
CA GLY A 48 -7.02 -2.87 -13.24
C GLY A 48 -7.68 -4.01 -12.48
N ARG A 49 -6.99 -5.14 -12.30
CA ARG A 49 -7.52 -6.30 -11.59
C ARG A 49 -6.84 -6.42 -10.23
N ILE A 50 -7.61 -6.76 -9.20
CA ILE A 50 -7.05 -7.19 -7.92
C ILE A 50 -6.50 -8.61 -8.10
N VAL A 51 -5.20 -8.77 -7.95
CA VAL A 51 -4.48 -10.05 -8.10
C VAL A 51 -4.17 -10.72 -6.76
N TYR A 52 -4.33 -9.98 -5.68
CA TYR A 52 -4.23 -10.49 -4.31
C TYR A 52 -5.00 -9.55 -3.37
N HIS A 53 -5.69 -10.11 -2.40
CA HIS A 53 -6.31 -9.38 -1.29
C HIS A 53 -6.39 -10.31 -0.09
N SER A 54 -6.03 -9.81 1.08
CA SER A 54 -6.20 -10.52 2.35
C SER A 54 -6.38 -9.56 3.50
N LEU A 55 -7.30 -9.88 4.40
CA LEU A 55 -7.23 -9.42 5.78
C LEU A 55 -6.09 -10.12 6.50
N VAL A 56 -5.57 -9.47 7.52
CA VAL A 56 -4.53 -10.03 8.40
C VAL A 56 -5.01 -9.94 9.83
N ARG A 57 -5.06 -11.06 10.52
CA ARG A 57 -5.42 -11.08 11.95
C ARG A 57 -4.35 -10.35 12.77
N PRO A 58 -4.70 -9.23 13.44
CA PRO A 58 -3.75 -8.50 14.25
C PRO A 58 -3.32 -9.32 15.47
N LEU A 59 -2.09 -9.11 15.93
CA LEU A 59 -1.56 -9.77 17.14
C LEU A 59 -2.21 -9.21 18.42
N PHE A 60 -2.55 -7.93 18.39
CA PHE A 60 -3.21 -7.28 19.51
C PHE A 60 -4.73 -7.37 19.31
N ASN A 61 -5.43 -8.07 20.20
CA ASN A 61 -6.89 -8.28 20.17
C ASN A 61 -7.75 -7.01 20.29
N ARG A 62 -7.17 -5.84 20.10
CA ARG A 62 -7.88 -4.56 20.11
C ARG A 62 -7.52 -3.79 18.86
N LEU A 63 -8.46 -3.72 17.94
CA LEU A 63 -8.45 -2.64 16.96
C LEU A 63 -8.60 -1.33 17.74
N PRO A 64 -7.63 -0.41 17.64
CA PRO A 64 -7.75 0.87 18.34
C PRO A 64 -9.00 1.61 17.86
N ARG A 65 -9.62 2.41 18.75
CA ARG A 65 -10.86 3.14 18.49
C ARG A 65 -10.64 4.45 17.71
N SER A 66 -9.69 4.47 16.78
CA SER A 66 -9.56 5.65 15.92
C SER A 66 -10.59 5.63 14.79
N THR A 67 -10.94 6.81 14.25
CA THR A 67 -11.89 6.94 13.15
C THR A 67 -11.46 6.20 11.87
N ARG A 68 -10.16 5.94 11.70
CA ARG A 68 -9.64 5.11 10.60
C ARG A 68 -9.91 3.62 10.82
N GLU A 69 -9.96 3.18 12.05
CA GLU A 69 -10.12 1.80 12.47
C GLU A 69 -11.58 1.38 12.62
N GLN A 70 -12.52 2.33 12.65
CA GLN A 70 -13.98 2.06 12.67
C GLN A 70 -14.50 1.42 11.37
N ARG A 71 -13.66 1.30 10.34
CA ARG A 71 -14.01 0.67 9.05
C ARG A 71 -13.94 -0.84 9.07
N PHE A 72 -13.30 -1.40 10.09
CA PHE A 72 -13.20 -2.83 10.27
C PHE A 72 -14.11 -3.28 11.41
N ASP A 73 -15.00 -4.22 11.12
CA ASP A 73 -15.65 -4.98 12.18
C ASP A 73 -14.67 -6.05 12.69
N LEU A 74 -14.58 -6.21 14.01
CA LEU A 74 -13.77 -7.27 14.63
C LEU A 74 -14.14 -8.67 14.13
N SER A 75 -15.38 -8.88 13.75
CA SER A 75 -15.84 -10.15 13.19
C SER A 75 -15.16 -10.49 11.86
N GLU A 76 -14.73 -9.50 11.07
CA GLU A 76 -14.00 -9.73 9.80
C GLU A 76 -12.66 -10.43 10.04
N PHE A 77 -12.07 -10.24 11.22
CA PHE A 77 -10.77 -10.82 11.57
C PHE A 77 -10.86 -12.20 12.26
N ALA A 78 -12.06 -12.65 12.63
CA ALA A 78 -12.24 -13.92 13.32
C ALA A 78 -11.69 -15.12 12.52
N SER A 79 -11.83 -15.08 11.21
CA SER A 79 -11.33 -16.09 10.26
C SER A 79 -10.13 -15.64 9.43
N ALA A 80 -9.63 -14.43 9.66
CA ALA A 80 -8.49 -13.90 8.92
C ALA A 80 -7.21 -14.71 9.24
N PRO A 81 -6.37 -14.97 8.24
CA PRO A 81 -5.07 -15.60 8.44
C PRO A 81 -4.15 -14.70 9.27
N ASP A 82 -3.17 -15.30 9.92
CA ASP A 82 -2.09 -14.54 10.53
C ASP A 82 -1.09 -14.02 9.46
N TRP A 83 -0.18 -13.15 9.90
CA TRP A 83 0.80 -12.57 8.98
C TRP A 83 1.69 -13.62 8.30
N ALA A 84 2.06 -14.69 8.98
CA ALA A 84 2.92 -15.72 8.40
C ALA A 84 2.26 -16.36 7.17
N ALA A 85 1.00 -16.78 7.30
CA ALA A 85 0.23 -17.35 6.19
C ALA A 85 -0.02 -16.33 5.06
N VAL A 86 -0.25 -15.05 5.41
CA VAL A 86 -0.38 -13.97 4.41
C VAL A 86 0.94 -13.78 3.67
N TRP A 87 2.07 -13.75 4.38
CA TRP A 87 3.38 -13.56 3.76
C TRP A 87 3.77 -14.72 2.84
N ASP A 88 3.49 -15.96 3.21
CA ASP A 88 3.73 -17.14 2.36
C ASP A 88 3.01 -17.03 1.01
N SER A 89 1.84 -16.38 1.00
CA SER A 89 1.08 -16.13 -0.21
C SER A 89 1.49 -14.86 -0.95
N LEU A 90 1.90 -13.82 -0.21
CA LEU A 90 2.24 -12.50 -0.76
C LEU A 90 3.65 -12.48 -1.36
N ALA A 91 4.64 -13.08 -0.67
CA ALA A 91 6.05 -13.02 -1.06
C ALA A 91 6.31 -13.48 -2.50
N PRO A 92 5.78 -14.64 -2.97
CA PRO A 92 5.99 -15.08 -4.36
C PRO A 92 5.38 -14.13 -5.39
N ARG A 93 4.35 -13.37 -5.02
CA ARG A 93 3.68 -12.42 -5.94
C ARG A 93 4.47 -11.14 -6.11
N VAL A 94 5.17 -10.70 -5.06
CA VAL A 94 5.96 -9.46 -5.07
C VAL A 94 7.43 -9.69 -5.43
N GLU A 95 7.89 -10.94 -5.48
CA GLU A 95 9.27 -11.29 -5.78
C GLU A 95 9.70 -10.72 -7.13
N GLY A 96 10.80 -9.96 -7.12
CA GLY A 96 11.35 -9.31 -8.30
C GLY A 96 10.47 -8.25 -8.94
N ARG A 97 9.32 -7.93 -8.37
CA ARG A 97 8.38 -6.92 -8.89
C ARG A 97 8.69 -5.53 -8.37
N LEU A 98 8.36 -4.52 -9.15
CA LEU A 98 8.33 -3.14 -8.69
C LEU A 98 6.99 -2.90 -7.98
N LEU A 99 7.04 -2.43 -6.74
CA LEU A 99 5.83 -2.08 -5.99
C LEU A 99 5.56 -0.58 -6.10
N ILE A 100 4.32 -0.25 -6.41
CA ILE A 100 3.84 1.12 -6.54
C ILE A 100 2.73 1.32 -5.52
N ALA A 101 2.88 2.30 -4.63
CA ALA A 101 1.81 2.68 -3.71
C ALA A 101 1.51 4.17 -3.83
N TYR A 102 0.30 4.59 -3.45
CA TYR A 102 -0.04 6.02 -3.50
C TYR A 102 0.90 6.84 -2.63
N ASN A 103 1.10 6.45 -1.38
CA ASN A 103 2.08 7.02 -0.46
C ASN A 103 3.11 5.95 -0.07
N ALA A 104 3.94 5.55 -0.99
CA ALA A 104 4.80 4.37 -0.87
C ALA A 104 5.73 4.37 0.35
N ALA A 105 6.05 5.53 0.92
CA ALA A 105 6.83 5.59 2.15
C ALA A 105 6.07 5.00 3.35
N PHE A 106 4.74 5.05 3.34
CA PHE A 106 3.90 4.46 4.37
C PHE A 106 3.87 2.94 4.25
N ASP A 107 3.45 2.42 3.11
CA ASP A 107 3.29 0.98 2.87
C ASP A 107 4.62 0.23 3.00
N ARG A 108 5.69 0.82 2.46
CA ARG A 108 7.04 0.27 2.59
C ARG A 108 7.46 0.11 4.05
N ARG A 109 7.18 1.13 4.90
CA ARG A 109 7.51 1.06 6.34
C ARG A 109 6.65 0.04 7.06
N ALA A 110 5.35 -0.03 6.77
CA ALA A 110 4.45 -1.01 7.34
C ALA A 110 4.90 -2.43 7.00
N LEU A 111 5.19 -2.69 5.72
CA LEU A 111 5.65 -4.00 5.26
C LEU A 111 7.02 -4.37 5.87
N ALA A 112 7.95 -3.42 5.96
CA ALA A 112 9.24 -3.62 6.60
C ALA A 112 9.09 -3.98 8.08
N ALA A 113 8.24 -3.25 8.82
CA ALA A 113 8.01 -3.53 10.24
C ALA A 113 7.42 -4.94 10.49
N MET A 114 6.49 -5.38 9.62
CA MET A 114 5.96 -6.74 9.69
C MET A 114 7.03 -7.78 9.38
N ARG A 115 7.81 -7.60 8.32
CA ARG A 115 8.90 -8.51 7.96
C ARG A 115 9.99 -8.59 9.03
N ASP A 116 10.41 -7.46 9.57
CA ASP A 116 11.43 -7.41 10.64
C ASP A 116 10.96 -8.19 11.88
N ARG A 117 9.70 -8.02 12.28
CA ARG A 117 9.09 -8.72 13.41
C ARG A 117 9.05 -10.25 13.20
N HIS A 118 8.81 -10.67 11.98
CA HIS A 118 8.69 -12.09 11.60
C HIS A 118 9.98 -12.66 10.98
N ARG A 119 11.09 -11.91 10.99
CA ARG A 119 12.39 -12.31 10.43
C ARG A 119 12.34 -12.72 8.95
N GLN A 120 11.52 -12.01 8.18
CA GLN A 120 11.32 -12.25 6.75
C GLN A 120 12.12 -11.25 5.92
N GLY A 121 12.63 -11.70 4.77
CA GLY A 121 13.42 -10.86 3.88
C GLY A 121 12.57 -9.99 2.94
N SER A 122 13.22 -9.03 2.30
CA SER A 122 12.66 -8.26 1.18
C SER A 122 12.85 -9.06 -0.11
N THR A 123 11.80 -9.18 -0.92
CA THR A 123 11.82 -9.94 -2.18
C THR A 123 11.49 -9.06 -3.39
N GLU A 124 10.84 -7.92 -3.15
CA GLU A 124 10.51 -6.96 -4.20
C GLU A 124 11.76 -6.27 -4.78
N ARG A 125 11.73 -5.93 -6.07
CA ARG A 125 12.82 -5.22 -6.76
C ARG A 125 13.00 -3.77 -6.28
N GLY A 126 11.91 -3.13 -5.83
CA GLY A 126 11.95 -1.74 -5.38
C GLY A 126 10.56 -1.12 -5.27
N TRP A 127 10.55 0.19 -5.00
CA TRP A 127 9.32 0.95 -4.72
C TRP A 127 9.24 2.23 -5.54
N ARG A 128 8.00 2.63 -5.90
CA ARG A 128 7.68 3.93 -6.49
C ARG A 128 6.48 4.55 -5.80
N CYS A 129 6.49 5.89 -5.74
CA CYS A 129 5.45 6.67 -5.09
C CYS A 129 4.56 7.37 -6.15
N ALA A 130 3.30 6.94 -6.26
CA ALA A 130 2.34 7.54 -7.18
C ALA A 130 2.01 8.99 -6.83
N MET A 131 1.97 9.37 -5.55
CA MET A 131 1.72 10.74 -5.10
C MET A 131 2.71 11.75 -5.71
N GLN A 132 3.96 11.35 -5.96
CA GLN A 132 4.95 12.25 -6.57
C GLN A 132 4.60 12.56 -8.03
N LEU A 133 4.08 11.58 -8.78
CA LEU A 133 3.58 11.81 -10.13
C LEU A 133 2.35 12.72 -10.11
N VAL A 134 1.40 12.46 -9.20
CA VAL A 134 0.22 13.28 -8.97
C VAL A 134 0.59 14.73 -8.69
N LYS A 135 1.56 14.97 -7.80
CA LYS A 135 2.02 16.34 -7.47
C LYS A 135 2.58 17.06 -8.69
N ARG A 136 3.36 16.38 -9.53
CA ARG A 136 3.88 16.92 -10.78
C ARG A 136 2.73 17.31 -11.73
N ALA A 137 1.80 16.39 -11.96
CA ALA A 137 0.65 16.62 -12.86
C ALA A 137 -0.31 17.71 -12.34
N ALA A 138 -0.50 17.78 -11.02
CA ALA A 138 -1.34 18.81 -10.39
C ALA A 138 -0.66 20.18 -10.23
N GLY A 139 0.64 20.30 -10.55
CA GLY A 139 1.41 21.54 -10.36
C GLY A 139 1.51 21.98 -8.90
N THR A 140 1.53 21.05 -7.95
CA THR A 140 1.51 21.36 -6.52
C THR A 140 2.70 20.75 -5.77
N LYS A 141 3.17 21.44 -4.74
CA LYS A 141 4.16 20.89 -3.78
C LYS A 141 3.49 20.22 -2.56
N LYS A 142 2.18 20.45 -2.37
CA LYS A 142 1.45 19.86 -1.24
C LYS A 142 1.19 18.38 -1.48
N ASN A 143 1.24 17.58 -0.43
CA ASN A 143 0.75 16.21 -0.47
C ASN A 143 -0.78 16.24 -0.55
N LEU A 144 -1.34 15.53 -1.52
CA LEU A 144 -2.76 15.30 -1.64
C LEU A 144 -3.08 13.93 -1.03
N THR A 145 -4.22 13.79 -0.40
CA THR A 145 -4.74 12.45 -0.07
C THR A 145 -5.11 11.74 -1.38
N LEU A 146 -5.26 10.42 -1.35
CA LEU A 146 -5.71 9.66 -2.54
C LEU A 146 -7.09 10.16 -3.00
N THR A 147 -8.00 10.38 -2.05
CA THR A 147 -9.34 10.91 -2.33
C THR A 147 -9.29 12.28 -2.97
N ASP A 148 -8.51 13.23 -2.41
CA ASP A 148 -8.39 14.58 -2.99
C ASP A 148 -7.78 14.55 -4.39
N ALA A 149 -6.80 13.67 -4.60
CA ALA A 149 -6.19 13.48 -5.91
C ALA A 149 -7.22 12.95 -6.92
N CYS A 150 -7.98 11.91 -6.57
CA CYS A 150 -9.03 11.38 -7.45
C CYS A 150 -10.07 12.44 -7.78
N VAL A 151 -10.58 13.18 -6.80
CA VAL A 151 -11.54 14.29 -7.03
C VAL A 151 -10.96 15.34 -7.97
N ARG A 152 -9.69 15.71 -7.77
CA ARG A 152 -9.03 16.72 -8.63
C ARG A 152 -8.96 16.29 -10.09
N PHE A 153 -8.86 15.02 -10.37
CA PHE A 153 -8.81 14.48 -11.75
C PHE A 153 -10.15 13.90 -12.23
N GLY A 154 -11.26 14.17 -11.52
CA GLY A 154 -12.61 13.73 -11.91
C GLY A 154 -12.84 12.22 -11.78
N LEU A 155 -12.12 11.58 -10.86
CA LEU A 155 -12.19 10.14 -10.63
C LEU A 155 -12.84 9.82 -9.27
N GLU A 156 -13.40 8.61 -9.17
CA GLU A 156 -13.84 8.08 -7.88
C GLU A 156 -12.65 7.72 -7.01
N GLY A 157 -12.67 8.18 -5.77
CA GLY A 157 -11.67 7.87 -4.75
C GLY A 157 -11.83 6.46 -4.17
N GLY A 158 -10.84 6.02 -3.43
CA GLY A 158 -10.96 4.86 -2.56
C GLY A 158 -11.78 5.16 -1.31
N ASN A 159 -12.06 4.13 -0.54
CA ASN A 159 -12.86 4.21 0.69
C ASN A 159 -12.07 3.75 1.92
N HIS A 160 -10.77 3.69 1.82
CA HIS A 160 -9.85 3.18 2.84
C HIS A 160 -10.02 1.67 3.12
N ARG A 161 -10.29 0.91 2.09
CA ARG A 161 -10.09 -0.53 2.03
C ARG A 161 -9.00 -0.77 1.00
N ALA A 162 -8.03 -1.61 1.34
CA ALA A 162 -6.83 -1.77 0.52
C ALA A 162 -7.12 -2.10 -0.95
N SER A 163 -8.11 -2.94 -1.24
CA SER A 163 -8.50 -3.25 -2.62
C SER A 163 -9.07 -2.04 -3.38
N GLU A 164 -9.88 -1.23 -2.72
CA GLU A 164 -10.48 -0.04 -3.34
C GLU A 164 -9.44 1.06 -3.56
N ASP A 165 -8.51 1.22 -2.62
CA ASP A 165 -7.44 2.21 -2.71
C ASP A 165 -6.40 1.81 -3.79
N VAL A 166 -6.16 0.50 -3.99
CA VAL A 166 -5.42 -0.03 -5.15
C VAL A 166 -6.10 0.34 -6.46
N LEU A 167 -7.41 0.11 -6.58
CA LEU A 167 -8.16 0.44 -7.80
C LEU A 167 -8.24 1.95 -8.06
N ALA A 168 -8.39 2.75 -7.01
CA ALA A 168 -8.36 4.21 -7.11
C ALA A 168 -6.97 4.69 -7.59
N THR A 169 -5.90 4.14 -7.03
CA THR A 169 -4.52 4.43 -7.45
C THR A 169 -4.29 4.02 -8.90
N TYR A 170 -4.77 2.85 -9.33
CA TYR A 170 -4.71 2.42 -10.73
C TYR A 170 -5.42 3.41 -11.67
N ARG A 171 -6.69 3.77 -11.37
CA ARG A 171 -7.46 4.73 -12.20
C ARG A 171 -6.74 6.06 -12.32
N LEU A 172 -6.19 6.56 -11.22
CA LEU A 172 -5.44 7.81 -11.17
C LEU A 172 -4.17 7.73 -12.03
N LEU A 173 -3.38 6.68 -11.87
CA LEU A 173 -2.16 6.46 -12.67
C LEU A 173 -2.49 6.34 -14.17
N LYS A 174 -3.52 5.58 -14.52
CA LYS A 174 -3.95 5.42 -15.91
C LYS A 174 -4.32 6.78 -16.53
N ALA A 175 -5.08 7.61 -15.81
CA ALA A 175 -5.46 8.93 -16.29
C ALA A 175 -4.29 9.91 -16.45
N LEU A 176 -3.20 9.71 -15.71
CA LEU A 176 -2.02 10.60 -15.74
C LEU A 176 -0.93 10.16 -16.72
N ILE A 177 -0.97 8.92 -17.18
CA ILE A 177 0.07 8.33 -18.05
C ILE A 177 -0.48 8.12 -19.48
N SER A 178 -1.82 8.11 -19.64
CA SER A 178 -2.48 8.10 -20.96
C SER A 178 -2.37 9.44 -21.63
#